data_567ce565fabeb80293b7ca8670888f76
#
_entry.id   567ce565fabeb80293b7ca8670888f76
#
_cell.length_a   1.000
_cell.length_b   1.000
_cell.length_c   1.000
_cell.angle_alpha   90.00
_cell.angle_beta   90.00
_cell.angle_gamma   90.00
#
_symmetry.space_group_name_H-M   'P 1'
#
loop_
_entity.id
_entity.type
_entity.pdbx_description
1 polymer ?
#
loop_
_entity_poly.entity_id
_entity_poly.type
_entity_poly.pdbx_seq_one_letter_code
_entity_poly.pdbx_strand_id
1 'polypeptide(L)'
;MSAATTSAAGRLTDGELKAREKAARKAEKARQKRIAADEAAERRRSAKAGFANVNNPRRSTLLTVLCAVFAVYCLFPFVYLLINATKTQADFTSTFGLGFGKTFALFDNIATVFSYQDGIFGRWLLNTLLYVVVGAGGATLLAIMGGYALAKFRFPGRNAVFAVIIGAISVPGIALAVPQFLLFAKLGLTNTPWAMIIPSLISPFGLYLMWIFSEQAVPQELLEAARVDGASEFRTFWQISLPLLAPGIVTTALFTIVATWNNYFLPLIMLKDADWYPLTIGLNQWKDQASTAGGQAIQNLVITGSLITIIPLVIAFLCLQKYWQSGLAAGAVKE
;
A
#
# COMPACT_ATOMS: atom_id res chain seq x y z
N MET A 1 -4.20 -64.54 -70.10
CA MET A 1 -4.98 -63.77 -71.09
C MET A 1 -5.30 -62.49 -70.43
N SER A 2 -4.58 -61.47 -70.84
CA SER A 2 -4.91 -60.38 -71.77
C SER A 2 -5.76 -59.33 -71.04
N ALA A 3 -5.50 -58.06 -71.05
CA ALA A 3 -4.79 -57.07 -71.78
C ALA A 3 -5.24 -55.73 -71.23
N ALA A 4 -4.32 -54.92 -71.02
CA ALA A 4 -4.23 -53.54 -71.45
C ALA A 4 -5.53 -52.72 -71.61
N THR A 5 -5.67 -51.69 -70.79
CA THR A 5 -6.30 -50.42 -71.21
C THR A 5 -5.37 -49.25 -70.80
N THR A 6 -4.59 -48.85 -71.77
CA THR A 6 -3.76 -47.63 -71.74
C THR A 6 -4.67 -46.42 -71.90
N SER A 7 -4.77 -45.61 -70.88
CA SER A 7 -5.50 -44.33 -70.90
C SER A 7 -4.75 -43.34 -71.78
N ALA A 8 -5.40 -42.84 -72.81
CA ALA A 8 -4.98 -41.69 -73.60
C ALA A 8 -5.06 -40.44 -72.79
N ALA A 9 -3.98 -40.07 -72.13
CA ALA A 9 -3.78 -38.68 -71.60
C ALA A 9 -3.43 -37.79 -72.78
N GLY A 10 -4.44 -37.08 -73.31
CA GLY A 10 -4.26 -36.07 -74.33
C GLY A 10 -3.28 -34.97 -73.85
N ARG A 11 -2.13 -34.84 -74.53
CA ARG A 11 -1.18 -33.73 -74.28
C ARG A 11 -1.91 -32.46 -74.64
N LEU A 12 -2.13 -31.63 -73.61
CA LEU A 12 -2.67 -30.28 -73.82
C LEU A 12 -1.75 -29.52 -74.78
N THR A 13 -2.34 -28.80 -75.70
CA THR A 13 -1.58 -27.94 -76.63
C THR A 13 -0.97 -26.78 -75.84
N ASP A 14 0.17 -26.24 -76.33
CA ASP A 14 0.89 -25.14 -75.71
C ASP A 14 -0.02 -23.92 -75.45
N GLY A 15 -1.04 -23.73 -76.28
CA GLY A 15 -2.05 -22.69 -76.12
C GLY A 15 -2.98 -22.91 -74.91
N GLU A 16 -3.38 -24.17 -74.68
CA GLU A 16 -4.26 -24.55 -73.56
C GLU A 16 -3.53 -24.49 -72.22
N LEU A 17 -2.24 -24.84 -72.23
CA LEU A 17 -1.38 -24.67 -71.05
C LEU A 17 -1.21 -23.20 -70.63
N LYS A 18 -0.90 -22.30 -71.60
CA LYS A 18 -0.81 -20.86 -71.37
C LYS A 18 -2.16 -20.25 -70.95
N ALA A 19 -3.27 -20.72 -71.44
CA ALA A 19 -4.61 -20.28 -71.02
C ALA A 19 -4.93 -20.70 -69.61
N ARG A 20 -4.58 -21.95 -69.21
CA ARG A 20 -4.74 -22.45 -67.84
C ARG A 20 -3.84 -21.75 -66.85
N GLU A 21 -2.59 -21.49 -67.19
CA GLU A 21 -1.69 -20.69 -66.32
C GLU A 21 -2.20 -19.28 -66.14
N LYS A 22 -2.70 -18.62 -67.21
CA LYS A 22 -3.25 -17.27 -67.10
C LYS A 22 -4.53 -17.24 -66.27
N ALA A 23 -5.39 -18.25 -66.38
CA ALA A 23 -6.59 -18.41 -65.55
C ALA A 23 -6.24 -18.70 -64.09
N ALA A 24 -5.24 -19.57 -63.80
CA ALA A 24 -4.75 -19.83 -62.47
C ALA A 24 -4.17 -18.61 -61.81
N ARG A 25 -3.30 -17.84 -62.48
CA ARG A 25 -2.77 -16.55 -62.01
C ARG A 25 -3.85 -15.51 -61.74
N LYS A 26 -4.91 -15.46 -62.57
CA LYS A 26 -6.04 -14.57 -62.35
C LYS A 26 -6.89 -14.99 -61.13
N ALA A 27 -7.11 -16.29 -60.97
CA ALA A 27 -7.83 -16.84 -59.81
C ALA A 27 -7.03 -16.63 -58.49
N GLU A 28 -5.71 -16.80 -58.54
CA GLU A 28 -4.83 -16.58 -57.40
C GLU A 28 -4.78 -15.10 -56.96
N LYS A 29 -4.68 -14.17 -57.94
CA LYS A 29 -4.77 -12.72 -57.65
C LYS A 29 -6.15 -12.31 -57.10
N ALA A 30 -7.24 -12.95 -57.60
CA ALA A 30 -8.59 -12.70 -57.06
C ALA A 30 -8.75 -13.25 -55.61
N ARG A 31 -8.15 -14.42 -55.32
CA ARG A 31 -8.12 -15.01 -53.99
C ARG A 31 -7.31 -14.13 -53.00
N GLN A 32 -6.13 -13.70 -53.39
CA GLN A 32 -5.30 -12.81 -52.56
C GLN A 32 -6.00 -11.47 -52.27
N LYS A 33 -6.73 -10.93 -53.27
CA LYS A 33 -7.48 -9.69 -53.09
C LYS A 33 -8.69 -9.84 -52.17
N ARG A 34 -9.32 -11.02 -52.14
CA ARG A 34 -10.38 -11.35 -51.18
C ARG A 34 -9.82 -11.50 -49.75
N ILE A 35 -8.72 -12.25 -49.58
CA ILE A 35 -8.06 -12.41 -48.28
C ILE A 35 -7.66 -11.09 -47.71
N ALA A 36 -7.02 -10.21 -48.52
CA ALA A 36 -6.63 -8.88 -48.07
C ALA A 36 -7.83 -7.96 -47.73
N ALA A 37 -8.95 -8.13 -48.43
CA ALA A 37 -10.19 -7.38 -48.12
C ALA A 37 -10.84 -7.88 -46.82
N ASP A 38 -10.84 -9.18 -46.58
CA ASP A 38 -11.38 -9.81 -45.36
C ASP A 38 -10.51 -9.45 -44.13
N GLU A 39 -9.18 -9.50 -44.25
CA GLU A 39 -8.26 -9.03 -43.21
C GLU A 39 -8.41 -7.54 -42.89
N ALA A 40 -8.61 -6.71 -43.94
CA ALA A 40 -8.86 -5.29 -43.74
C ALA A 40 -10.21 -5.00 -43.06
N ALA A 41 -11.24 -5.83 -43.39
CA ALA A 41 -12.55 -5.74 -42.74
C ALA A 41 -12.48 -6.22 -41.28
N GLU A 42 -11.72 -7.25 -41.00
CA GLU A 42 -11.50 -7.78 -39.65
C GLU A 42 -10.69 -6.79 -38.78
N ARG A 43 -9.63 -6.18 -39.35
CA ARG A 43 -8.88 -5.08 -38.69
C ARG A 43 -9.76 -3.86 -38.40
N ARG A 44 -10.69 -3.52 -39.30
CA ARG A 44 -11.67 -2.44 -39.09
C ARG A 44 -12.72 -2.81 -38.03
N ARG A 45 -13.13 -4.07 -37.95
CA ARG A 45 -14.05 -4.56 -36.91
C ARG A 45 -13.38 -4.62 -35.56
N SER A 46 -12.16 -5.14 -35.46
CA SER A 46 -11.38 -5.17 -34.22
C SER A 46 -10.96 -3.78 -33.76
N ALA A 47 -10.58 -2.87 -34.67
CA ALA A 47 -10.34 -1.48 -34.34
C ALA A 47 -11.60 -0.76 -33.82
N LYS A 48 -12.77 -0.98 -34.46
CA LYS A 48 -14.05 -0.45 -33.94
C LYS A 48 -14.45 -1.06 -32.60
N ALA A 49 -14.26 -2.36 -32.40
CA ALA A 49 -14.53 -3.03 -31.14
C ALA A 49 -13.53 -2.63 -30.03
N GLY A 50 -12.25 -2.49 -30.36
CA GLY A 50 -11.20 -2.02 -29.44
C GLY A 50 -11.39 -0.55 -29.05
N PHE A 51 -11.72 0.34 -30.00
CA PHE A 51 -12.02 1.75 -29.68
C PHE A 51 -13.33 1.95 -28.91
N ALA A 52 -14.30 1.06 -29.08
CA ALA A 52 -15.56 1.15 -28.33
C ALA A 52 -15.40 0.73 -26.85
N ASN A 53 -14.39 -0.10 -26.51
CA ASN A 53 -14.27 -0.68 -25.16
C ASN A 53 -13.12 -0.11 -24.30
N VAL A 54 -12.10 0.51 -24.89
CA VAL A 54 -10.91 0.96 -24.14
C VAL A 54 -10.90 2.46 -23.85
N ASN A 55 -11.59 3.29 -24.64
CA ASN A 55 -11.49 4.76 -24.53
C ASN A 55 -12.80 5.48 -24.14
N ASN A 56 -13.82 4.77 -23.67
CA ASN A 56 -14.95 5.40 -23.03
C ASN A 56 -15.20 4.73 -21.68
N PRO A 57 -14.43 5.07 -20.62
CA PRO A 57 -14.94 4.84 -19.28
C PRO A 57 -16.28 5.58 -19.27
N ARG A 58 -17.38 4.86 -19.17
CA ARG A 58 -18.70 5.47 -18.97
C ARG A 58 -18.51 6.49 -17.87
N ARG A 59 -18.39 7.76 -18.21
CA ARG A 59 -18.36 8.86 -17.24
C ARG A 59 -19.72 8.87 -16.60
N SER A 60 -19.88 8.04 -15.58
CA SER A 60 -21.08 8.06 -14.78
C SER A 60 -21.01 9.32 -13.94
N THR A 61 -21.70 10.36 -14.39
CA THR A 61 -21.83 11.62 -13.66
C THR A 61 -22.28 11.34 -12.22
N LEU A 62 -23.15 10.37 -12.02
CA LEU A 62 -23.57 9.95 -10.69
C LEU A 62 -22.41 9.45 -9.83
N LEU A 63 -21.57 8.54 -10.36
CA LEU A 63 -20.38 8.05 -9.63
C LEU A 63 -19.39 9.17 -9.32
N THR A 64 -19.18 10.08 -10.28
CA THR A 64 -18.30 11.24 -10.07
C THR A 64 -18.82 12.14 -8.96
N VAL A 65 -20.12 12.43 -8.94
CA VAL A 65 -20.77 13.23 -7.88
C VAL A 65 -20.67 12.52 -6.54
N LEU A 66 -20.96 11.22 -6.48
CA LEU A 66 -20.85 10.45 -5.25
C LEU A 66 -19.40 10.44 -4.71
N CYS A 67 -18.40 10.23 -5.58
CA CYS A 67 -17.00 10.31 -5.20
C CYS A 67 -16.61 11.72 -4.73
N ALA A 68 -17.10 12.77 -5.37
CA ALA A 68 -16.83 14.15 -4.96
C ALA A 68 -17.45 14.46 -3.57
N VAL A 69 -18.69 14.06 -3.34
CA VAL A 69 -19.36 14.21 -2.02
C VAL A 69 -18.59 13.45 -0.95
N PHE A 70 -18.20 12.21 -1.22
CA PHE A 70 -17.40 11.42 -0.29
C PHE A 70 -16.03 12.03 -0.02
N ALA A 71 -15.37 12.58 -1.05
CA ALA A 71 -14.09 13.28 -0.90
C ALA A 71 -14.24 14.54 -0.01
N VAL A 72 -15.29 15.33 -0.21
CA VAL A 72 -15.59 16.49 0.66
C VAL A 72 -15.82 16.05 2.08
N TYR A 73 -16.59 14.98 2.30
CA TYR A 73 -16.82 14.41 3.64
C TYR A 73 -15.50 13.99 4.31
N CYS A 74 -14.62 13.28 3.58
CA CYS A 74 -13.33 12.85 4.11
C CYS A 74 -12.37 14.03 4.38
N LEU A 75 -12.43 15.10 3.59
CA LEU A 75 -11.58 16.27 3.76
C LEU A 75 -12.08 17.22 4.85
N PHE A 76 -13.35 17.15 5.20
CA PHE A 76 -13.98 18.07 6.16
C PHE A 76 -13.22 18.19 7.51
N PRO A 77 -12.81 17.08 8.19
CA PRO A 77 -12.08 17.20 9.43
C PRO A 77 -10.70 17.87 9.26
N PHE A 78 -10.04 17.69 8.12
CA PHE A 78 -8.76 18.34 7.84
C PHE A 78 -8.93 19.85 7.61
N VAL A 79 -9.98 20.25 6.89
CA VAL A 79 -10.32 21.65 6.71
C VAL A 79 -10.66 22.31 8.05
N TYR A 80 -11.42 21.61 8.90
CA TYR A 80 -11.71 22.07 10.25
C TYR A 80 -10.43 22.28 11.07
N LEU A 81 -9.49 21.32 11.07
CA LEU A 81 -8.22 21.44 11.77
C LEU A 81 -7.40 22.63 11.23
N LEU A 82 -7.32 22.77 9.91
CA LEU A 82 -6.56 23.83 9.27
C LEU A 82 -7.10 25.23 9.65
N ILE A 83 -8.42 25.44 9.54
CA ILE A 83 -9.05 26.71 9.90
C ILE A 83 -8.83 27.03 11.39
N ASN A 84 -9.02 26.06 12.27
CA ASN A 84 -8.92 26.30 13.70
C ASN A 84 -7.46 26.42 14.18
N ALA A 85 -6.49 25.83 13.50
CA ALA A 85 -5.07 26.04 13.76
C ALA A 85 -4.61 27.48 13.44
N THR A 86 -5.35 28.22 12.59
CA THR A 86 -5.06 29.63 12.29
C THR A 86 -5.60 30.61 13.34
N LYS A 87 -6.42 30.17 14.31
CA LYS A 87 -7.07 31.02 15.30
C LYS A 87 -6.24 31.20 16.54
N THR A 88 -6.36 32.38 17.14
CA THR A 88 -5.93 32.59 18.54
C THR A 88 -6.82 31.77 19.48
N GLN A 89 -6.39 31.59 20.73
CA GLN A 89 -7.25 30.91 21.73
C GLN A 89 -8.57 31.68 21.97
N ALA A 90 -8.55 32.99 21.96
CA ALA A 90 -9.73 33.84 22.10
C ALA A 90 -10.70 33.69 20.92
N ASP A 91 -10.16 33.66 19.69
CA ASP A 91 -10.97 33.44 18.48
C ASP A 91 -11.54 32.03 18.43
N PHE A 92 -10.78 31.03 18.90
CA PHE A 92 -11.25 29.64 18.94
C PHE A 92 -12.54 29.50 19.76
N THR A 93 -12.64 30.21 20.88
CA THR A 93 -13.81 30.14 21.77
C THR A 93 -14.94 31.08 21.36
N SER A 94 -14.67 32.17 20.62
CA SER A 94 -15.65 33.20 20.29
C SER A 94 -16.19 33.16 18.85
N THR A 95 -15.58 32.35 17.95
CA THR A 95 -15.97 32.30 16.53
C THR A 95 -16.59 30.95 16.16
N PHE A 96 -17.36 30.95 15.07
CA PHE A 96 -17.88 29.70 14.51
C PHE A 96 -16.76 28.75 14.07
N GLY A 97 -16.90 27.45 14.35
CA GLY A 97 -15.83 26.44 14.12
C GLY A 97 -15.26 26.40 12.71
N LEU A 98 -16.05 26.67 11.68
CA LEU A 98 -15.60 26.75 10.27
C LEU A 98 -15.34 28.17 9.77
N GLY A 99 -15.53 29.20 10.62
CA GLY A 99 -15.16 30.57 10.31
C GLY A 99 -13.69 30.84 10.65
N PHE A 100 -13.04 31.73 9.95
CA PHE A 100 -11.71 32.22 10.32
C PHE A 100 -11.77 33.13 11.54
N GLY A 101 -10.69 33.17 12.31
CA GLY A 101 -10.52 34.12 13.40
C GLY A 101 -10.30 35.56 12.89
N LYS A 102 -10.31 36.53 13.79
CA LYS A 102 -10.00 37.93 13.48
C LYS A 102 -8.52 38.12 13.15
N THR A 103 -7.67 37.29 13.73
CA THR A 103 -6.22 37.34 13.58
C THR A 103 -5.72 36.00 13.05
N PHE A 104 -4.82 36.03 12.07
CA PHE A 104 -4.17 34.81 11.57
C PHE A 104 -2.96 34.48 12.44
N ALA A 105 -3.09 33.42 13.27
CA ALA A 105 -2.12 33.06 14.30
C ALA A 105 -1.41 31.73 14.08
N LEU A 106 -1.42 31.16 12.87
CA LEU A 106 -0.89 29.80 12.61
C LEU A 106 0.59 29.65 13.01
N PHE A 107 1.42 30.61 12.63
CA PHE A 107 2.87 30.52 12.91
C PHE A 107 3.19 30.74 14.39
N ASP A 108 2.44 31.61 15.04
CA ASP A 108 2.56 31.86 16.50
C ASP A 108 2.11 30.60 17.28
N ASN A 109 1.02 29.97 16.84
CA ASN A 109 0.55 28.73 17.44
C ASN A 109 1.56 27.58 17.25
N ILE A 110 2.18 27.46 16.06
CA ILE A 110 3.26 26.49 15.83
C ILE A 110 4.44 26.75 16.76
N ALA A 111 4.91 27.99 16.84
CA ALA A 111 6.00 28.36 17.74
C ALA A 111 5.65 28.04 19.21
N THR A 112 4.43 28.36 19.63
CA THR A 112 3.94 28.05 20.98
C THR A 112 3.85 26.55 21.24
N VAL A 113 3.39 25.73 20.29
CA VAL A 113 3.36 24.27 20.43
C VAL A 113 4.74 23.70 20.73
N PHE A 114 5.79 24.23 20.08
CA PHE A 114 7.16 23.77 20.29
C PHE A 114 7.87 24.38 21.52
N SER A 115 7.33 25.45 22.12
CA SER A 115 7.89 26.07 23.32
C SER A 115 7.09 25.75 24.59
N TYR A 116 5.83 25.35 24.49
CA TYR A 116 4.95 25.06 25.60
C TYR A 116 5.47 23.90 26.46
N GLN A 117 5.44 24.05 27.80
CA GLN A 117 5.95 23.06 28.75
C GLN A 117 7.39 22.61 28.40
N ASP A 118 8.30 23.57 28.26
CA ASP A 118 9.71 23.34 27.93
C ASP A 118 9.95 22.56 26.64
N GLY A 119 9.02 22.68 25.69
CA GLY A 119 9.15 22.03 24.37
C GLY A 119 8.82 20.54 24.36
N ILE A 120 8.03 20.07 25.29
CA ILE A 120 7.68 18.62 25.45
C ILE A 120 7.07 18.03 24.18
N PHE A 121 6.36 18.81 23.36
CA PHE A 121 5.81 18.34 22.07
C PHE A 121 6.91 17.83 21.13
N GLY A 122 8.03 18.52 21.05
CA GLY A 122 9.19 18.09 20.27
C GLY A 122 9.71 16.72 20.73
N ARG A 123 9.71 16.47 22.03
CA ARG A 123 10.08 15.17 22.62
C ARG A 123 9.10 14.06 22.22
N TRP A 124 7.80 14.32 22.31
CA TRP A 124 6.78 13.36 21.87
C TRP A 124 6.88 13.04 20.38
N LEU A 125 7.19 14.03 19.56
CA LEU A 125 7.42 13.84 18.13
C LEU A 125 8.64 12.93 17.89
N LEU A 126 9.75 13.18 18.57
CA LEU A 126 10.97 12.37 18.48
C LEU A 126 10.73 10.95 18.98
N ASN A 127 10.01 10.76 20.08
CA ASN A 127 9.61 9.44 20.57
C ASN A 127 8.76 8.69 19.56
N THR A 128 7.76 9.35 18.96
CA THR A 128 6.92 8.73 17.93
C THR A 128 7.74 8.31 16.73
N LEU A 129 8.65 9.18 16.26
CA LEU A 129 9.56 8.84 15.17
C LEU A 129 10.48 7.67 15.53
N LEU A 130 11.03 7.64 16.75
CA LEU A 130 11.83 6.51 17.23
C LEU A 130 11.03 5.21 17.20
N TYR A 131 9.82 5.21 17.75
CA TYR A 131 8.96 4.03 17.80
C TYR A 131 8.56 3.55 16.40
N VAL A 132 8.32 4.47 15.47
CA VAL A 132 8.01 4.15 14.08
C VAL A 132 9.24 3.63 13.34
N VAL A 133 10.36 4.34 13.40
CA VAL A 133 11.56 3.93 12.65
C VAL A 133 12.09 2.58 13.14
N VAL A 134 12.21 2.41 14.46
CA VAL A 134 12.77 1.18 15.03
C VAL A 134 11.69 0.08 15.09
N GLY A 135 10.51 0.38 15.60
CA GLY A 135 9.44 -0.60 15.79
C GLY A 135 8.83 -1.02 14.44
N ALA A 136 8.23 -0.07 13.69
CA ALA A 136 7.59 -0.40 12.40
C ALA A 136 8.60 -0.79 11.32
N GLY A 137 9.78 -0.14 11.28
CA GLY A 137 10.87 -0.52 10.38
C GLY A 137 11.39 -1.93 10.67
N GLY A 138 11.63 -2.25 11.93
CA GLY A 138 12.01 -3.58 12.38
C GLY A 138 10.93 -4.63 12.10
N ALA A 139 9.65 -4.32 12.38
CA ALA A 139 8.52 -5.19 12.06
C ALA A 139 8.43 -5.50 10.56
N THR A 140 8.63 -4.49 9.72
CA THR A 140 8.66 -4.65 8.27
C THR A 140 9.78 -5.57 7.84
N LEU A 141 10.99 -5.37 8.35
CA LEU A 141 12.14 -6.22 8.05
C LEU A 141 11.90 -7.67 8.46
N LEU A 142 11.41 -7.90 9.69
CA LEU A 142 11.09 -9.23 10.18
C LEU A 142 9.96 -9.89 9.37
N ALA A 143 8.97 -9.10 8.96
CA ALA A 143 7.87 -9.57 8.11
C ALA A 143 8.36 -9.99 6.71
N ILE A 144 9.29 -9.23 6.10
CA ILE A 144 9.89 -9.56 4.81
C ILE A 144 10.65 -10.88 4.91
N MET A 145 11.54 -11.00 5.90
CA MET A 145 12.37 -12.20 6.08
C MET A 145 11.51 -13.43 6.41
N GLY A 146 10.57 -13.29 7.37
CA GLY A 146 9.69 -14.38 7.80
C GLY A 146 8.68 -14.78 6.73
N GLY A 147 8.05 -13.81 6.05
CA GLY A 147 7.10 -14.06 4.98
C GLY A 147 7.76 -14.75 3.77
N TYR A 148 8.95 -14.29 3.37
CA TYR A 148 9.73 -14.94 2.32
C TYR A 148 10.16 -16.36 2.71
N ALA A 149 10.64 -16.56 3.95
CA ALA A 149 11.03 -17.88 4.42
C ALA A 149 9.85 -18.85 4.43
N LEU A 150 8.68 -18.42 4.89
CA LEU A 150 7.46 -19.22 4.85
C LEU A 150 6.98 -19.50 3.43
N ALA A 151 7.20 -18.60 2.47
CA ALA A 151 6.80 -18.80 1.09
C ALA A 151 7.73 -19.76 0.34
N LYS A 152 9.04 -19.58 0.46
CA LYS A 152 10.02 -20.20 -0.46
C LYS A 152 10.76 -21.39 0.11
N PHE A 153 10.77 -21.56 1.44
CA PHE A 153 11.46 -22.69 2.06
C PHE A 153 10.47 -23.76 2.58
N ARG A 154 10.86 -25.01 2.44
CA ARG A 154 10.16 -26.15 3.02
C ARG A 154 10.92 -26.62 4.27
N PHE A 155 10.29 -26.54 5.41
CA PHE A 155 10.87 -26.98 6.69
C PHE A 155 9.80 -27.67 7.55
N PRO A 156 10.21 -28.58 8.47
CA PRO A 156 9.27 -29.24 9.37
C PRO A 156 8.62 -28.18 10.30
N GLY A 157 7.31 -28.28 10.48
CA GLY A 157 6.55 -27.30 11.29
C GLY A 157 6.06 -26.05 10.57
N ARG A 158 6.37 -25.84 9.28
CA ARG A 158 5.91 -24.67 8.50
C ARG A 158 4.41 -24.41 8.66
N ASN A 159 3.59 -25.46 8.54
CA ASN A 159 2.13 -25.33 8.62
C ASN A 159 1.67 -24.95 10.05
N ALA A 160 2.36 -25.42 11.09
CA ALA A 160 2.07 -25.03 12.46
C ALA A 160 2.41 -23.55 12.71
N VAL A 161 3.58 -23.10 12.25
CA VAL A 161 3.97 -21.68 12.31
C VAL A 161 2.93 -20.81 11.57
N PHE A 162 2.52 -21.21 10.38
CA PHE A 162 1.51 -20.49 9.61
C PHE A 162 0.16 -20.43 10.34
N ALA A 163 -0.27 -21.54 10.95
CA ALA A 163 -1.51 -21.59 11.74
C ALA A 163 -1.45 -20.65 12.97
N VAL A 164 -0.28 -20.58 13.64
CA VAL A 164 -0.06 -19.64 14.76
C VAL A 164 -0.18 -18.18 14.27
N ILE A 165 0.40 -17.85 13.11
CA ILE A 165 0.32 -16.49 12.56
C ILE A 165 -1.13 -16.11 12.26
N ILE A 166 -1.90 -17.00 11.61
CA ILE A 166 -3.32 -16.76 11.32
C ILE A 166 -4.12 -16.63 12.61
N GLY A 167 -3.85 -17.48 13.60
CA GLY A 167 -4.44 -17.38 14.93
C GLY A 167 -4.12 -16.04 15.61
N ALA A 168 -2.88 -15.58 15.53
CA ALA A 168 -2.45 -14.31 16.11
C ALA A 168 -3.15 -13.09 15.46
N ILE A 169 -3.39 -13.12 14.14
CA ILE A 169 -4.16 -12.07 13.44
C ILE A 169 -5.61 -11.99 13.96
N SER A 170 -6.17 -13.12 14.35
CA SER A 170 -7.57 -13.20 14.82
C SER A 170 -7.75 -12.67 16.24
N VAL A 171 -6.66 -12.51 17.02
CA VAL A 171 -6.72 -11.98 18.38
C VAL A 171 -6.73 -10.46 18.37
N PRO A 172 -7.75 -9.79 18.97
CA PRO A 172 -7.73 -8.34 19.09
C PRO A 172 -6.53 -7.85 19.88
N GLY A 173 -5.71 -6.96 19.29
CA GLY A 173 -4.48 -6.47 19.95
C GLY A 173 -4.72 -5.84 21.33
N ILE A 174 -5.87 -5.18 21.52
CA ILE A 174 -6.28 -4.59 22.80
C ILE A 174 -6.43 -5.68 23.89
N ALA A 175 -6.89 -6.87 23.56
CA ALA A 175 -7.03 -7.96 24.53
C ALA A 175 -5.67 -8.45 25.08
N LEU A 176 -4.61 -8.27 24.30
CA LEU A 176 -3.24 -8.63 24.71
C LEU A 176 -2.56 -7.57 25.58
N ALA A 177 -3.14 -6.37 25.71
CA ALA A 177 -2.50 -5.25 26.39
C ALA A 177 -2.25 -5.51 27.87
N VAL A 178 -3.22 -6.08 28.59
CA VAL A 178 -3.06 -6.42 30.03
C VAL A 178 -2.02 -7.54 30.24
N PRO A 179 -2.07 -8.68 29.54
CA PRO A 179 -1.01 -9.69 29.61
C PRO A 179 0.38 -9.14 29.28
N GLN A 180 0.49 -8.28 28.26
CA GLN A 180 1.75 -7.61 27.90
C GLN A 180 2.24 -6.70 29.02
N PHE A 181 1.36 -5.90 29.60
CA PHE A 181 1.71 -5.04 30.74
C PHE A 181 2.26 -5.84 31.90
N LEU A 182 1.59 -6.92 32.28
CA LEU A 182 2.04 -7.78 33.40
C LEU A 182 3.42 -8.41 33.11
N LEU A 183 3.65 -8.85 31.88
CA LEU A 183 4.95 -9.38 31.45
C LEU A 183 6.03 -8.31 31.53
N PHE A 184 5.78 -7.14 30.96
CA PHE A 184 6.76 -6.03 30.93
C PHE A 184 7.02 -5.46 32.33
N ALA A 185 6.02 -5.44 33.21
CA ALA A 185 6.18 -5.06 34.60
C ALA A 185 7.10 -6.01 35.36
N LYS A 186 6.94 -7.33 35.16
CA LYS A 186 7.84 -8.35 35.75
C LYS A 186 9.28 -8.23 35.23
N LEU A 187 9.47 -7.81 33.97
CA LEU A 187 10.78 -7.62 33.36
C LEU A 187 11.40 -6.25 33.68
N GLY A 188 10.68 -5.35 34.37
CA GLY A 188 11.16 -3.98 34.66
C GLY A 188 11.23 -3.10 33.42
N LEU A 189 10.51 -3.41 32.35
CA LEU A 189 10.55 -2.70 31.06
C LEU A 189 9.41 -1.70 30.89
N THR A 190 8.43 -1.65 31.80
CA THR A 190 7.39 -0.62 31.77
C THR A 190 8.01 0.76 31.99
N ASN A 191 7.37 1.80 31.45
CA ASN A 191 7.84 3.18 31.49
C ASN A 191 9.22 3.39 30.87
N THR A 192 9.53 2.63 29.82
CA THR A 192 10.73 2.76 29.00
C THR A 192 10.38 2.72 27.51
N PRO A 193 11.26 3.22 26.62
CA PRO A 193 11.06 3.08 25.17
C PRO A 193 10.87 1.64 24.69
N TRP A 194 11.48 0.68 25.38
CA TRP A 194 11.39 -0.75 25.06
C TRP A 194 9.98 -1.30 25.19
N ALA A 195 9.17 -0.72 26.11
CA ALA A 195 7.76 -1.08 26.25
C ALA A 195 6.96 -0.81 24.96
N MET A 196 7.43 0.10 24.11
CA MET A 196 6.82 0.42 22.80
C MET A 196 7.51 -0.32 21.66
N ILE A 197 8.84 -0.34 21.65
CA ILE A 197 9.63 -0.89 20.54
C ILE A 197 9.41 -2.40 20.42
N ILE A 198 9.57 -3.17 21.51
CA ILE A 198 9.53 -4.64 21.45
C ILE A 198 8.19 -5.17 20.92
N PRO A 199 7.02 -4.74 21.42
CA PRO A 199 5.74 -5.18 20.86
C PRO A 199 5.53 -4.74 19.42
N SER A 200 6.03 -3.55 19.04
CA SER A 200 5.90 -3.02 17.69
C SER A 200 6.73 -3.80 16.65
N LEU A 201 7.77 -4.53 17.05
CA LEU A 201 8.54 -5.40 16.16
C LEU A 201 7.73 -6.59 15.63
N ILE A 202 6.64 -6.96 16.29
CA ILE A 202 5.85 -8.14 15.97
C ILE A 202 4.62 -7.71 15.17
N SER A 203 4.56 -8.06 13.88
CA SER A 203 3.43 -7.79 13.01
C SER A 203 2.95 -9.07 12.32
N PRO A 204 2.04 -9.85 12.93
CA PRO A 204 1.51 -11.07 12.31
C PRO A 204 0.84 -10.79 10.96
N PHE A 205 0.09 -9.69 10.85
CA PHE A 205 -0.53 -9.26 9.60
C PHE A 205 0.50 -8.90 8.54
N GLY A 206 1.55 -8.16 8.91
CA GLY A 206 2.65 -7.83 8.00
C GLY A 206 3.37 -9.07 7.48
N LEU A 207 3.62 -10.06 8.35
CA LEU A 207 4.23 -11.33 7.99
C LEU A 207 3.36 -12.13 7.02
N TYR A 208 2.05 -12.23 7.28
CA TYR A 208 1.09 -12.85 6.38
C TYR A 208 1.02 -12.16 5.02
N LEU A 209 1.02 -10.83 5.02
CA LEU A 209 1.00 -10.04 3.80
C LEU A 209 2.26 -10.30 2.95
N MET A 210 3.43 -10.28 3.59
CA MET A 210 4.70 -10.59 2.92
C MET A 210 4.78 -12.03 2.43
N TRP A 211 4.16 -12.98 3.13
CA TRP A 211 4.03 -14.34 2.64
C TRP A 211 3.24 -14.39 1.33
N ILE A 212 2.06 -13.74 1.26
CA ILE A 212 1.25 -13.67 0.01
C ILE A 212 2.05 -13.05 -1.13
N PHE A 213 2.69 -11.89 -0.88
CA PHE A 213 3.49 -11.23 -1.92
C PHE A 213 4.66 -12.09 -2.38
N SER A 214 5.33 -12.80 -1.47
CA SER A 214 6.44 -13.68 -1.82
C SER A 214 5.98 -14.87 -2.67
N GLU A 215 4.83 -15.47 -2.37
CA GLU A 215 4.26 -16.56 -3.18
C GLU A 215 3.95 -16.10 -4.62
N GLN A 216 3.42 -14.88 -4.78
CA GLN A 216 2.94 -14.38 -6.06
C GLN A 216 4.02 -13.72 -6.92
N ALA A 217 4.93 -12.94 -6.29
CA ALA A 217 5.85 -12.08 -7.01
C ALA A 217 7.22 -12.74 -7.30
N VAL A 218 7.56 -13.83 -6.63
CA VAL A 218 8.85 -14.51 -6.79
C VAL A 218 8.62 -15.91 -7.39
N PRO A 219 8.80 -16.12 -8.70
CA PRO A 219 8.66 -17.43 -9.33
C PRO A 219 9.70 -18.43 -8.81
N GLN A 220 9.31 -19.69 -8.64
CA GLN A 220 10.19 -20.74 -8.15
C GLN A 220 11.31 -21.04 -9.15
N GLU A 221 11.00 -20.97 -10.45
CA GLU A 221 11.92 -21.18 -11.55
C GLU A 221 13.10 -20.19 -11.51
N LEU A 222 12.84 -18.97 -11.08
CA LEU A 222 13.89 -17.94 -10.94
C LEU A 222 14.87 -18.28 -9.82
N LEU A 223 14.37 -18.86 -8.71
CA LEU A 223 15.23 -19.31 -7.60
C LEU A 223 16.06 -20.53 -7.99
N GLU A 224 15.49 -21.44 -8.76
CA GLU A 224 16.18 -22.63 -9.28
C GLU A 224 17.29 -22.24 -10.28
N ALA A 225 17.01 -21.31 -11.19
CA ALA A 225 18.01 -20.76 -12.10
C ALA A 225 19.19 -20.12 -11.34
N ALA A 226 18.89 -19.30 -10.32
CA ALA A 226 19.92 -18.68 -9.48
C ALA A 226 20.79 -19.71 -8.76
N ARG A 227 20.22 -20.83 -8.30
CA ARG A 227 20.97 -21.94 -7.69
C ARG A 227 21.89 -22.65 -8.70
N VAL A 228 21.42 -22.85 -9.93
CA VAL A 228 22.24 -23.43 -11.02
C VAL A 228 23.41 -22.52 -11.35
N ASP A 229 23.22 -21.18 -11.30
CA ASP A 229 24.26 -20.17 -11.48
C ASP A 229 25.20 -20.04 -10.26
N GLY A 230 25.01 -20.86 -9.22
CA GLY A 230 25.87 -20.89 -8.03
C GLY A 230 25.62 -19.75 -7.02
N ALA A 231 24.49 -19.05 -7.13
CA ALA A 231 24.13 -18.01 -6.16
C ALA A 231 23.73 -18.64 -4.82
N SER A 232 24.27 -18.11 -3.71
CA SER A 232 23.83 -18.49 -2.37
C SER A 232 22.40 -18.00 -2.10
N GLU A 233 21.67 -18.66 -1.18
CA GLU A 233 20.29 -18.28 -0.79
C GLU A 233 20.21 -16.82 -0.31
N PHE A 234 21.24 -16.35 0.42
CA PHE A 234 21.30 -14.96 0.87
C PHE A 234 21.46 -13.99 -0.32
N ARG A 235 22.31 -14.32 -1.29
CA ARG A 235 22.49 -13.52 -2.51
C ARG A 235 21.20 -13.50 -3.34
N THR A 236 20.56 -14.65 -3.50
CA THR A 236 19.27 -14.80 -4.20
C THR A 236 18.18 -13.95 -3.54
N PHE A 237 18.11 -13.96 -2.20
CA PHE A 237 17.16 -13.13 -1.47
C PHE A 237 17.40 -11.63 -1.71
N TRP A 238 18.62 -11.13 -1.50
CA TRP A 238 18.91 -9.70 -1.57
C TRP A 238 18.93 -9.13 -2.99
N GLN A 239 19.46 -9.88 -3.96
CA GLN A 239 19.69 -9.37 -5.32
C GLN A 239 18.55 -9.69 -6.28
N ILE A 240 17.82 -10.77 -6.06
CA ILE A 240 16.77 -11.24 -6.98
C ILE A 240 15.39 -11.05 -6.34
N SER A 241 15.15 -11.64 -5.17
CA SER A 241 13.82 -11.69 -4.58
C SER A 241 13.37 -10.34 -4.01
N LEU A 242 14.23 -9.65 -3.26
CA LEU A 242 13.89 -8.39 -2.59
C LEU A 242 13.43 -7.28 -3.55
N PRO A 243 14.07 -7.05 -4.73
CA PRO A 243 13.57 -6.10 -5.71
C PRO A 243 12.18 -6.43 -6.25
N LEU A 244 11.87 -7.71 -6.45
CA LEU A 244 10.54 -8.17 -6.91
C LEU A 244 9.47 -7.96 -5.84
N LEU A 245 9.86 -7.99 -4.57
CA LEU A 245 8.97 -7.80 -3.43
C LEU A 245 8.70 -6.32 -3.10
N ALA A 246 9.32 -5.37 -3.80
CA ALA A 246 9.22 -3.94 -3.49
C ALA A 246 7.77 -3.43 -3.29
N PRO A 247 6.75 -3.78 -4.10
CA PRO A 247 5.38 -3.36 -3.86
C PRO A 247 4.80 -3.92 -2.55
N GLY A 248 5.09 -5.19 -2.24
CA GLY A 248 4.68 -5.85 -0.99
C GLY A 248 5.36 -5.23 0.23
N ILE A 249 6.65 -4.94 0.12
CA ILE A 249 7.43 -4.28 1.17
C ILE A 249 6.83 -2.92 1.51
N VAL A 250 6.56 -2.10 0.49
CA VAL A 250 5.98 -0.77 0.69
C VAL A 250 4.59 -0.84 1.31
N THR A 251 3.77 -1.78 0.86
CA THR A 251 2.44 -2.01 1.43
C THR A 251 2.54 -2.41 2.91
N THR A 252 3.40 -3.37 3.23
CA THR A 252 3.63 -3.83 4.61
C THR A 252 4.19 -2.70 5.49
N ALA A 253 5.18 -1.96 4.99
CA ALA A 253 5.74 -0.80 5.68
C ALA A 253 4.67 0.26 5.99
N LEU A 254 3.80 0.56 5.03
CA LEU A 254 2.72 1.52 5.24
C LEU A 254 1.78 1.08 6.38
N PHE A 255 1.36 -0.19 6.40
CA PHE A 255 0.51 -0.70 7.47
C PHE A 255 1.19 -0.69 8.83
N THR A 256 2.45 -1.09 8.92
CA THR A 256 3.19 -1.09 10.19
C THR A 256 3.47 0.33 10.70
N ILE A 257 3.82 1.27 9.81
CA ILE A 257 4.00 2.69 10.13
C ILE A 257 2.69 3.28 10.67
N VAL A 258 1.57 3.09 9.96
CA VAL A 258 0.27 3.63 10.38
C VAL A 258 -0.18 3.03 11.72
N ALA A 259 -0.01 1.71 11.90
CA ALA A 259 -0.36 1.05 13.15
C ALA A 259 0.47 1.56 14.34
N THR A 260 1.78 1.74 14.16
CA THR A 260 2.68 2.23 15.22
C THR A 260 2.45 3.73 15.49
N TRP A 261 2.27 4.54 14.45
CA TRP A 261 2.00 5.98 14.57
C TRP A 261 0.73 6.28 15.35
N ASN A 262 -0.34 5.53 15.09
CA ASN A 262 -1.64 5.71 15.73
C ASN A 262 -1.81 4.90 17.02
N ASN A 263 -0.76 4.22 17.50
CA ASN A 263 -0.85 3.43 18.71
C ASN A 263 -1.12 4.34 19.92
N TYR A 264 -2.25 4.11 20.57
CA TYR A 264 -2.71 4.90 21.73
C TYR A 264 -2.83 4.02 22.97
N PHE A 265 -3.45 2.86 22.85
CA PHE A 265 -3.85 2.06 24.01
C PHE A 265 -2.66 1.44 24.75
N LEU A 266 -1.70 0.89 24.00
CA LEU A 266 -0.52 0.28 24.63
C LEU A 266 0.34 1.32 25.37
N PRO A 267 0.73 2.48 24.76
CA PRO A 267 1.47 3.50 25.51
C PRO A 267 0.68 4.07 26.71
N LEU A 268 -0.65 4.14 26.62
CA LEU A 268 -1.48 4.63 27.74
C LEU A 268 -1.31 3.78 29.01
N ILE A 269 -1.16 2.46 28.88
CA ILE A 269 -1.01 1.54 30.02
C ILE A 269 0.46 1.29 30.40
N MET A 270 1.38 1.39 29.42
CA MET A 270 2.80 1.04 29.61
C MET A 270 3.64 2.22 30.12
N LEU A 271 3.29 3.45 29.74
CA LEU A 271 4.09 4.65 30.03
C LEU A 271 3.41 5.51 31.08
N LYS A 272 4.21 6.05 32.00
CA LYS A 272 3.76 6.96 33.07
C LYS A 272 4.45 8.32 32.99
N ASP A 273 5.65 8.35 32.45
CA ASP A 273 6.49 9.53 32.34
C ASP A 273 6.25 10.22 30.99
N ALA A 274 5.95 11.51 31.03
CA ALA A 274 5.71 12.32 29.85
C ALA A 274 6.90 12.36 28.88
N ASP A 275 8.11 12.13 29.41
CA ASP A 275 9.33 12.08 28.60
C ASP A 275 9.35 10.92 27.58
N TRP A 276 8.57 9.86 27.83
CA TRP A 276 8.47 8.72 26.92
C TRP A 276 7.19 8.66 26.10
N TYR A 277 6.27 9.63 26.28
CA TYR A 277 5.01 9.62 25.55
C TYR A 277 5.21 9.75 24.04
N PRO A 278 4.45 9.01 23.23
CA PRO A 278 4.24 9.33 21.85
C PRO A 278 3.25 10.50 21.70
N LEU A 279 3.19 11.11 20.52
CA LEU A 279 2.28 12.21 20.19
C LEU A 279 0.82 11.91 20.55
N THR A 280 0.38 10.67 20.34
CA THR A 280 -0.99 10.25 20.62
C THR A 280 -1.38 10.40 22.08
N ILE A 281 -0.51 10.08 23.00
CA ILE A 281 -0.74 10.25 24.45
C ILE A 281 -0.57 11.69 24.86
N GLY A 282 0.51 12.35 24.42
CA GLY A 282 0.80 13.72 24.79
C GLY A 282 -0.30 14.69 24.37
N LEU A 283 -0.79 14.59 23.13
CA LEU A 283 -1.89 15.42 22.64
C LEU A 283 -3.22 15.12 23.35
N ASN A 284 -3.47 13.85 23.69
CA ASN A 284 -4.66 13.51 24.48
C ASN A 284 -4.57 14.10 25.90
N GLN A 285 -3.39 14.08 26.52
CA GLN A 285 -3.17 14.73 27.82
C GLN A 285 -3.44 16.25 27.75
N TRP A 286 -2.95 16.94 26.71
CA TRP A 286 -3.25 18.35 26.50
C TRP A 286 -4.75 18.60 26.28
N LYS A 287 -5.41 17.75 25.51
CA LYS A 287 -6.85 17.80 25.29
C LYS A 287 -7.62 17.66 26.61
N ASP A 288 -7.23 16.73 27.48
CA ASP A 288 -7.86 16.52 28.78
C ASP A 288 -7.64 17.73 29.70
N GLN A 289 -6.44 18.31 29.71
CA GLN A 289 -6.12 19.55 30.42
C GLN A 289 -6.98 20.74 29.92
N ALA A 290 -7.18 20.83 28.60
CA ALA A 290 -7.98 21.87 27.98
C ALA A 290 -9.48 21.71 28.24
N SER A 291 -9.96 20.48 28.47
CA SER A 291 -11.39 20.15 28.59
C SER A 291 -11.87 20.12 30.04
N THR A 292 -10.98 20.09 31.02
CA THR A 292 -11.34 20.06 32.46
C THR A 292 -11.89 21.42 32.89
N ALA A 293 -12.91 21.40 33.76
CA ALA A 293 -13.49 22.63 34.33
C ALA A 293 -12.42 23.42 35.08
N GLY A 294 -12.17 24.67 34.68
CA GLY A 294 -11.06 25.49 35.19
C GLY A 294 -9.70 25.12 34.58
N GLY A 295 -9.69 24.29 33.54
CA GLY A 295 -8.47 23.84 32.85
C GLY A 295 -7.78 24.95 32.04
N GLN A 296 -6.66 24.60 31.47
CA GLN A 296 -5.83 25.53 30.70
C GLN A 296 -6.49 25.88 29.37
N ALA A 297 -6.47 27.13 28.98
CA ALA A 297 -7.01 27.58 27.70
C ALA A 297 -5.96 27.33 26.57
N ILE A 298 -5.80 26.04 26.19
CA ILE A 298 -4.83 25.57 25.21
C ILE A 298 -5.44 24.80 24.05
N GLN A 299 -6.75 24.97 23.79
CA GLN A 299 -7.44 24.25 22.71
C GLN A 299 -6.81 24.51 21.34
N ASN A 300 -6.35 25.75 21.09
CA ASN A 300 -5.65 26.11 19.85
C ASN A 300 -4.33 25.34 19.70
N LEU A 301 -3.61 25.06 20.81
CA LEU A 301 -2.37 24.28 20.78
C LEU A 301 -2.64 22.80 20.50
N VAL A 302 -3.70 22.24 21.09
CA VAL A 302 -4.13 20.86 20.80
C VAL A 302 -4.45 20.68 19.31
N ILE A 303 -5.21 21.63 18.74
CA ILE A 303 -5.58 21.61 17.31
C ILE A 303 -4.36 21.77 16.42
N THR A 304 -3.48 22.73 16.75
CA THR A 304 -2.25 22.98 15.97
C THR A 304 -1.29 21.79 16.08
N GLY A 305 -1.09 21.24 17.27
CA GLY A 305 -0.30 20.03 17.48
C GLY A 305 -0.85 18.83 16.69
N SER A 306 -2.17 18.67 16.68
CA SER A 306 -2.83 17.62 15.87
C SER A 306 -2.60 17.82 14.37
N LEU A 307 -2.67 19.05 13.86
CA LEU A 307 -2.34 19.38 12.48
C LEU A 307 -0.90 19.02 12.12
N ILE A 308 0.06 19.39 12.98
CA ILE A 308 1.48 19.07 12.79
C ILE A 308 1.69 17.54 12.76
N THR A 309 0.99 16.80 13.62
CA THR A 309 1.11 15.33 13.73
C THR A 309 0.69 14.60 12.45
N ILE A 310 -0.18 15.17 11.66
CA ILE A 310 -0.64 14.56 10.39
C ILE A 310 0.43 14.68 9.30
N ILE A 311 1.24 15.72 9.32
CA ILE A 311 2.19 16.05 8.23
C ILE A 311 3.18 14.91 7.94
N PRO A 312 3.88 14.31 8.92
CA PRO A 312 4.81 13.21 8.64
C PRO A 312 4.14 11.99 8.01
N LEU A 313 2.90 11.68 8.44
CA LEU A 313 2.15 10.55 7.90
C LEU A 313 1.73 10.79 6.44
N VAL A 314 1.28 12.02 6.13
CA VAL A 314 0.96 12.42 4.75
C VAL A 314 2.21 12.36 3.87
N ILE A 315 3.35 12.84 4.35
CA ILE A 315 4.63 12.75 3.62
C ILE A 315 5.00 11.30 3.35
N ALA A 316 4.94 10.44 4.37
CA ALA A 316 5.22 9.01 4.22
C ALA A 316 4.30 8.37 3.17
N PHE A 317 2.99 8.66 3.21
CA PHE A 317 2.04 8.17 2.23
C PHE A 317 2.36 8.65 0.81
N LEU A 318 2.63 9.95 0.61
CA LEU A 318 2.95 10.53 -0.69
C LEU A 318 4.26 9.96 -1.27
N CYS A 319 5.26 9.69 -0.45
CA CYS A 319 6.50 9.05 -0.88
C CYS A 319 6.29 7.58 -1.29
N LEU A 320 5.41 6.86 -0.60
CA LEU A 320 5.21 5.44 -0.79
C LEU A 320 4.14 5.10 -1.84
N GLN A 321 3.18 6.00 -2.12
CA GLN A 321 2.01 5.75 -2.98
C GLN A 321 2.34 5.23 -4.38
N LYS A 322 3.43 5.71 -4.99
CA LYS A 322 3.85 5.30 -6.34
C LYS A 322 4.16 3.80 -6.45
N TYR A 323 4.71 3.23 -5.38
CA TYR A 323 5.03 1.81 -5.33
C TYR A 323 3.79 0.95 -5.06
N TRP A 324 2.84 1.48 -4.28
CA TRP A 324 1.59 0.78 -3.97
C TRP A 324 0.67 0.66 -5.20
N GLN A 325 0.55 1.71 -6.00
CA GLN A 325 -0.26 1.70 -7.22
C GLN A 325 0.23 0.67 -8.24
N SER A 326 1.54 0.48 -8.38
CA SER A 326 2.13 -0.53 -9.28
C SER A 326 1.81 -1.96 -8.83
N GLY A 327 1.77 -2.23 -7.52
CA GLY A 327 1.44 -3.55 -6.97
C GLY A 327 -0.02 -3.96 -7.17
N LEU A 328 -0.95 -3.01 -7.05
CA LEU A 328 -2.38 -3.28 -7.30
C LEU A 328 -2.68 -3.55 -8.78
N ALA A 329 -2.00 -2.84 -9.69
CA ALA A 329 -2.15 -3.04 -11.11
C ALA A 329 -1.64 -4.41 -11.58
N ALA A 330 -0.55 -4.91 -11.02
CA ALA A 330 0.00 -6.23 -11.33
C ALA A 330 -0.92 -7.38 -10.89
N GLY A 331 -1.71 -7.19 -9.82
CA GLY A 331 -2.68 -8.18 -9.36
C GLY A 331 -4.03 -8.17 -10.10
N ALA A 332 -4.32 -7.11 -10.85
CA ALA A 332 -5.59 -6.93 -11.56
C ALA A 332 -5.58 -7.47 -13.00
N VAL A 333 -4.42 -7.75 -13.57
CA VAL A 333 -4.27 -8.34 -14.91
C VAL A 333 -4.03 -9.84 -14.74
N LYS A 334 -5.10 -10.61 -14.49
CA LYS A 334 -5.15 -12.03 -14.81
C LYS A 334 -5.82 -12.15 -16.17
N GLU A 335 -5.03 -12.48 -17.20
CA GLU A 335 -5.54 -13.10 -18.43
C GLU A 335 -6.15 -14.47 -18.15
#